data_5d17b05944a1111878ded08fd681f55d
#
_entry.id   5d17b05944a1111878ded08fd681f55d
#
_cell.length_a   1.000
_cell.length_b   1.000
_cell.length_c   1.000
_cell.angle_alpha   90.00
_cell.angle_beta   90.00
_cell.angle_gamma   90.00
#
_symmetry.space_group_name_H-M   'P 1'
#
loop_
_entity.id
_entity.type
_entity.pdbx_description
1 polymer ?
#
loop_
_entity_poly.entity_id
_entity_poly.type
_entity_poly.pdbx_seq_one_letter_code
_entity_poly.pdbx_strand_id
1 'polypeptide(L)'
;MNNRCTLKNEPEITITDDDFERFREFFYRKTGIMLFDQSKRYFVDRRLIERIKATGNNSFKSYFIFLRLESSGKELQNLINALTINETYFFREEYQFQCMVNRKLPEIVLRKRRGDIIKIWSIPSSTGEEPYSIAIYLLEYWKDIDKWDIEIISSDIDTNALENAKKGIYSERSVQNLPKSIIQKYFRYLGNGYYQICEELRNSVEFTRVNIVDTNETKRYRGFDIVFCRNLLIYFDDLSRKIAVENLYDTMNPGGFICLGHSESMSRISPIFKVRKFPEAIVYQKPLEEDK
;
A
#
# COMPACT_ATOMS: atom_id res chain seq x y z
N MET A 1 56.21 17.08 -16.74
CA MET A 1 55.12 16.48 -17.55
C MET A 1 53.85 16.47 -16.70
N ASN A 2 52.97 17.46 -16.91
CA ASN A 2 51.72 17.57 -16.16
C ASN A 2 50.63 16.77 -16.88
N ASN A 3 50.30 15.56 -16.37
CA ASN A 3 49.09 14.86 -16.77
C ASN A 3 47.90 15.49 -16.07
N ARG A 4 47.25 16.46 -16.71
CA ARG A 4 45.92 16.89 -16.36
C ARG A 4 44.96 15.77 -16.77
N CYS A 5 44.46 15.05 -15.77
CA CYS A 5 43.32 14.16 -15.93
C CYS A 5 42.11 15.01 -16.34
N THR A 6 41.76 15.02 -17.60
CA THR A 6 40.53 15.62 -18.09
C THR A 6 39.37 14.72 -17.66
N LEU A 7 38.70 15.11 -16.59
CA LEU A 7 37.38 14.58 -16.25
C LEU A 7 36.52 14.84 -17.48
N LYS A 8 36.15 13.81 -18.22
CA LYS A 8 35.11 13.88 -19.24
C LYS A 8 33.84 14.23 -18.50
N ASN A 9 33.31 15.44 -18.67
CA ASN A 9 31.95 15.78 -18.26
C ASN A 9 31.05 14.81 -19.01
N GLU A 10 30.45 13.87 -18.29
CA GLU A 10 29.35 13.09 -18.84
C GLU A 10 28.22 14.07 -19.23
N PRO A 11 27.62 13.89 -20.42
CA PRO A 11 26.56 14.78 -20.84
C PRO A 11 25.43 14.74 -19.81
N GLU A 12 25.01 15.92 -19.39
CA GLU A 12 23.91 16.06 -18.43
C GLU A 12 22.62 15.52 -19.07
N ILE A 13 22.03 14.52 -18.41
CA ILE A 13 20.78 13.92 -18.88
C ILE A 13 19.66 14.91 -18.57
N THR A 14 18.99 15.39 -19.60
CA THR A 14 17.84 16.29 -19.49
C THR A 14 16.56 15.56 -19.90
N ILE A 15 15.46 15.89 -19.22
CA ILE A 15 14.11 15.38 -19.53
C ILE A 15 13.27 16.59 -19.95
N THR A 16 12.87 16.61 -21.21
CA THR A 16 12.04 17.68 -21.77
C THR A 16 10.60 17.54 -21.28
N ASP A 17 9.76 18.57 -21.48
CA ASP A 17 8.34 18.49 -21.13
C ASP A 17 7.61 17.42 -21.94
N ASP A 18 7.95 17.26 -23.22
CA ASP A 18 7.39 16.21 -24.08
C ASP A 18 7.82 14.80 -23.61
N ASP A 19 9.08 14.64 -23.20
CA ASP A 19 9.57 13.38 -22.62
C ASP A 19 8.81 13.04 -21.34
N PHE A 20 8.60 14.01 -20.48
CA PHE A 20 7.85 13.82 -19.23
C PHE A 20 6.40 13.45 -19.49
N GLU A 21 5.70 14.11 -20.41
CA GLU A 21 4.32 13.78 -20.75
C GLU A 21 4.18 12.35 -21.30
N ARG A 22 5.08 11.94 -22.19
CA ARG A 22 5.12 10.57 -22.72
C ARG A 22 5.37 9.55 -21.62
N PHE A 23 6.27 9.87 -20.69
CA PHE A 23 6.54 9.03 -19.54
C PHE A 23 5.33 8.95 -18.61
N ARG A 24 4.72 10.09 -18.28
CA ARG A 24 3.54 10.17 -17.42
C ARG A 24 2.40 9.32 -17.95
N GLU A 25 2.09 9.41 -19.25
CA GLU A 25 1.06 8.60 -19.88
C GLU A 25 1.39 7.10 -19.82
N PHE A 26 2.63 6.72 -20.10
CA PHE A 26 3.08 5.33 -20.01
C PHE A 26 2.95 4.79 -18.59
N PHE A 27 3.43 5.54 -17.60
CA PHE A 27 3.41 5.13 -16.19
C PHE A 27 1.97 5.00 -15.67
N TYR A 28 1.11 5.96 -16.00
CA TYR A 28 -0.31 5.91 -15.70
C TYR A 28 -0.98 4.66 -16.26
N ARG A 29 -0.79 4.36 -17.53
CA ARG A 29 -1.36 3.15 -18.16
C ARG A 29 -0.92 1.84 -17.49
N LYS A 30 0.27 1.83 -16.87
CA LYS A 30 0.81 0.66 -16.20
C LYS A 30 0.40 0.53 -14.75
N THR A 31 0.14 1.64 -14.07
CA THR A 31 -0.03 1.67 -12.61
C THR A 31 -1.33 2.30 -12.13
N GLY A 32 -2.01 3.06 -12.97
CA GLY A 32 -3.13 3.91 -12.58
C GLY A 32 -2.71 5.15 -11.78
N ILE A 33 -1.44 5.26 -11.40
CA ILE A 33 -0.93 6.36 -10.57
C ILE A 33 -0.75 7.62 -11.43
N MET A 34 -1.29 8.72 -10.95
CA MET A 34 -1.16 10.01 -11.59
C MET A 34 -0.01 10.82 -10.98
N LEU A 35 0.97 11.12 -11.82
CA LEU A 35 2.08 12.01 -11.50
C LEU A 35 1.71 13.45 -11.91
N PHE A 36 0.72 14.06 -11.21
CA PHE A 36 0.04 15.28 -11.69
C PHE A 36 0.73 16.59 -11.44
N ASP A 37 1.56 16.66 -10.41
CA ASP A 37 1.90 17.96 -9.86
C ASP A 37 3.24 18.44 -10.42
N GLN A 38 3.25 19.60 -11.08
CA GLN A 38 4.51 20.25 -11.47
C GLN A 38 5.43 20.48 -10.27
N SER A 39 4.89 20.63 -9.06
CA SER A 39 5.70 20.69 -7.84
C SER A 39 6.48 19.39 -7.56
N LYS A 40 5.97 18.25 -8.05
CA LYS A 40 6.64 16.94 -7.95
C LYS A 40 7.52 16.61 -9.16
N ARG A 41 7.50 17.46 -10.21
CA ARG A 41 8.29 17.26 -11.42
C ARG A 41 9.76 17.03 -11.11
N TYR A 42 10.35 17.85 -10.26
CA TYR A 42 11.74 17.71 -9.85
C TYR A 42 12.04 16.34 -9.21
N PHE A 43 11.12 15.85 -8.37
CA PHE A 43 11.25 14.52 -7.76
C PHE A 43 11.24 13.41 -8.82
N VAL A 44 10.29 13.46 -9.75
CA VAL A 44 10.17 12.46 -10.82
C VAL A 44 11.37 12.48 -11.74
N ASP A 45 11.78 13.66 -12.20
CA ASP A 45 12.94 13.82 -13.09
C ASP A 45 14.21 13.27 -12.46
N ARG A 46 14.45 13.58 -11.18
CA ARG A 46 15.59 13.05 -10.44
C ARG A 46 15.57 11.52 -10.40
N ARG A 47 14.43 10.90 -10.10
CA ARG A 47 14.30 9.44 -10.06
C ARG A 47 14.47 8.81 -11.44
N LEU A 48 13.94 9.43 -12.47
CA LEU A 48 14.16 8.99 -13.85
C LEU A 48 15.64 9.04 -14.23
N ILE A 49 16.33 10.13 -13.93
CA ILE A 49 17.78 10.27 -14.20
C ILE A 49 18.57 9.19 -13.45
N GLU A 50 18.24 8.92 -12.19
CA GLU A 50 18.85 7.84 -11.40
C GLU A 50 18.65 6.47 -12.11
N ARG A 51 17.45 6.19 -12.64
CA ARG A 51 17.14 4.95 -13.36
C ARG A 51 17.84 4.88 -14.72
N ILE A 52 17.86 5.98 -15.49
CA ILE A 52 18.58 6.08 -16.77
C ILE A 52 20.04 5.68 -16.59
N LYS A 53 20.72 6.25 -15.59
CA LYS A 53 22.11 5.96 -15.27
C LYS A 53 22.28 4.50 -14.80
N ALA A 54 21.43 4.01 -13.91
CA ALA A 54 21.51 2.66 -13.36
C ALA A 54 21.34 1.56 -14.42
N THR A 55 20.69 1.87 -15.55
CA THR A 55 20.51 0.93 -16.68
C THR A 55 21.57 1.11 -17.77
N GLY A 56 22.57 1.98 -17.56
CA GLY A 56 23.63 2.24 -18.55
C GLY A 56 23.18 3.05 -19.76
N ASN A 57 21.99 3.65 -19.70
CA ASN A 57 21.50 4.54 -20.74
C ASN A 57 22.09 5.96 -20.54
N ASN A 58 22.21 6.70 -21.63
CA ASN A 58 22.79 8.05 -21.61
C ASN A 58 21.77 9.15 -21.95
N SER A 59 20.52 8.79 -22.20
CA SER A 59 19.45 9.72 -22.53
C SER A 59 18.08 9.16 -22.14
N PHE A 60 17.09 10.04 -21.95
CA PHE A 60 15.69 9.62 -21.74
C PHE A 60 15.18 8.77 -22.91
N LYS A 61 15.47 9.16 -24.15
CA LYS A 61 15.00 8.46 -25.36
C LYS A 61 15.48 7.00 -25.39
N SER A 62 16.77 6.74 -25.15
CA SER A 62 17.31 5.38 -25.12
C SER A 62 16.71 4.56 -23.99
N TYR A 63 16.60 5.15 -22.81
CA TYR A 63 15.99 4.51 -21.66
C TYR A 63 14.50 4.19 -21.88
N PHE A 64 13.73 5.10 -22.45
CA PHE A 64 12.32 4.90 -22.68
C PHE A 64 12.03 3.80 -23.70
N ILE A 65 12.88 3.66 -24.73
CA ILE A 65 12.84 2.54 -25.67
C ILE A 65 13.14 1.23 -24.91
N PHE A 66 14.23 1.21 -24.12
CA PHE A 66 14.59 0.05 -23.31
C PHE A 66 13.44 -0.34 -22.36
N LEU A 67 12.90 0.59 -21.60
CA LEU A 67 11.80 0.36 -20.66
C LEU A 67 10.56 -0.26 -21.32
N ARG A 68 10.27 0.12 -22.57
CA ARG A 68 9.11 -0.39 -23.31
C ARG A 68 9.32 -1.77 -23.93
N LEU A 69 10.57 -2.12 -24.26
CA LEU A 69 10.93 -3.35 -24.95
C LEU A 69 11.44 -4.44 -23.99
N GLU A 70 11.80 -4.05 -22.77
CA GLU A 70 12.27 -4.99 -21.76
C GLU A 70 11.11 -5.92 -21.33
N SER A 71 11.27 -7.22 -21.63
CA SER A 71 10.20 -8.22 -21.52
C SER A 71 10.04 -8.79 -20.11
N SER A 72 11.06 -8.68 -19.24
CA SER A 72 11.01 -9.23 -17.89
C SER A 72 10.14 -8.41 -16.94
N GLY A 73 9.84 -7.14 -17.26
CA GLY A 73 9.14 -6.21 -16.39
C GLY A 73 9.96 -5.71 -15.20
N LYS A 74 11.22 -6.13 -15.08
CA LYS A 74 12.08 -5.81 -13.94
C LYS A 74 12.38 -4.32 -13.86
N GLU A 75 12.65 -3.67 -15.00
CA GLU A 75 12.93 -2.23 -14.98
C GLU A 75 11.67 -1.41 -14.69
N LEU A 76 10.52 -1.82 -15.22
CA LEU A 76 9.25 -1.19 -14.85
C LEU A 76 9.01 -1.30 -13.33
N GLN A 77 9.27 -2.46 -12.73
CA GLN A 77 9.12 -2.64 -11.28
C GLN A 77 10.11 -1.77 -10.50
N ASN A 78 11.38 -1.68 -10.91
CA ASN A 78 12.36 -0.80 -10.30
C ASN A 78 11.94 0.67 -10.38
N LEU A 79 11.34 1.07 -11.48
CA LEU A 79 10.83 2.41 -11.69
C LEU A 79 9.61 2.69 -10.79
N ILE A 80 8.68 1.76 -10.66
CA ILE A 80 7.57 1.85 -9.72
C ILE A 80 8.10 2.06 -8.31
N ASN A 81 9.02 1.21 -7.86
CA ASN A 81 9.63 1.31 -6.54
C ASN A 81 10.35 2.64 -6.28
N ALA A 82 10.88 3.27 -7.33
CA ALA A 82 11.54 4.57 -7.22
C ALA A 82 10.57 5.75 -7.12
N LEU A 83 9.35 5.60 -7.63
CA LEU A 83 8.35 6.67 -7.76
C LEU A 83 7.21 6.60 -6.74
N THR A 84 7.06 5.47 -6.04
CA THR A 84 6.07 5.32 -4.97
C THR A 84 6.48 6.10 -3.72
N ILE A 85 5.48 6.58 -2.97
CA ILE A 85 5.66 7.31 -1.71
C ILE A 85 5.09 6.44 -0.59
N ASN A 86 5.96 6.02 0.32
CA ASN A 86 5.66 5.06 1.38
C ASN A 86 5.63 5.71 2.76
N GLU A 87 4.86 6.80 2.94
CA GLU A 87 4.73 7.44 4.25
C GLU A 87 3.70 6.73 5.12
N THR A 88 4.18 6.09 6.18
CA THR A 88 3.35 5.33 7.10
C THR A 88 3.99 5.29 8.50
N TYR A 89 3.20 4.95 9.52
CA TYR A 89 3.64 4.73 10.91
C TYR A 89 2.64 3.85 11.66
N PHE A 90 3.09 3.21 12.73
CA PHE A 90 2.23 2.36 13.56
C PHE A 90 1.08 3.14 14.19
N PHE A 91 -0.09 2.52 14.24
CA PHE A 91 -1.35 3.08 14.79
C PHE A 91 -1.80 4.38 14.12
N ARG A 92 -1.42 4.60 12.85
CA ARG A 92 -1.93 5.71 12.05
C ARG A 92 -3.45 5.65 11.98
N GLU A 93 -4.11 6.74 12.45
CA GLU A 93 -5.59 6.82 12.56
C GLU A 93 -6.15 5.66 13.40
N GLU A 94 -5.66 5.51 14.64
CA GLU A 94 -5.96 4.42 15.57
C GLU A 94 -7.45 4.15 15.73
N TYR A 95 -8.30 5.16 15.61
CA TYR A 95 -9.76 5.04 15.66
C TYR A 95 -10.32 4.01 14.65
N GLN A 96 -9.63 3.77 13.52
CA GLN A 96 -10.03 2.75 12.54
C GLN A 96 -9.86 1.32 13.10
N PHE A 97 -8.81 1.09 13.88
CA PHE A 97 -8.57 -0.19 14.55
C PHE A 97 -9.53 -0.37 15.73
N GLN A 98 -9.81 0.70 16.48
CA GLN A 98 -10.85 0.69 17.52
C GLN A 98 -12.21 0.32 16.94
N CYS A 99 -12.60 0.95 15.83
CA CYS A 99 -13.82 0.62 15.11
C CYS A 99 -13.81 -0.85 14.61
N MET A 100 -12.65 -1.38 14.20
CA MET A 100 -12.52 -2.77 13.77
C MET A 100 -12.92 -3.74 14.89
N VAL A 101 -12.30 -3.61 16.06
CA VAL A 101 -12.50 -4.56 17.17
C VAL A 101 -13.83 -4.35 17.90
N ASN A 102 -14.33 -3.10 17.98
CA ASN A 102 -15.53 -2.78 18.74
C ASN A 102 -16.83 -2.88 17.92
N ARG A 103 -16.75 -2.77 16.59
CA ARG A 103 -17.94 -2.69 15.71
C ARG A 103 -17.93 -3.70 14.59
N LYS A 104 -16.90 -3.68 13.74
CA LYS A 104 -16.91 -4.50 12.52
C LYS A 104 -16.79 -5.99 12.82
N LEU A 105 -15.83 -6.41 13.64
CA LEU A 105 -15.65 -7.81 14.00
C LEU A 105 -16.87 -8.40 14.72
N PRO A 106 -17.50 -7.74 15.72
CA PRO A 106 -18.74 -8.23 16.29
C PRO A 106 -19.87 -8.47 15.28
N GLU A 107 -20.04 -7.57 14.29
CA GLU A 107 -21.03 -7.77 13.23
C GLU A 107 -20.64 -8.91 12.26
N ILE A 108 -19.35 -9.09 11.97
CA ILE A 108 -18.85 -10.16 11.09
C ILE A 108 -19.07 -11.52 11.72
N VAL A 109 -18.69 -11.70 12.97
CA VAL A 109 -18.79 -13.01 13.66
C VAL A 109 -20.22 -13.49 13.84
N LEU A 110 -21.23 -12.57 13.90
CA LEU A 110 -22.65 -12.95 13.93
C LEU A 110 -23.11 -13.64 12.64
N ARG A 111 -22.40 -13.45 11.53
CA ARG A 111 -22.72 -14.03 10.21
C ARG A 111 -21.83 -15.22 9.85
N LYS A 112 -20.79 -15.49 10.64
CA LYS A 112 -19.86 -16.60 10.42
C LYS A 112 -20.22 -17.81 11.27
N ARG A 113 -19.85 -18.98 10.78
CA ARG A 113 -19.93 -20.23 11.53
C ARG A 113 -18.62 -20.47 12.26
N ARG A 114 -18.69 -21.22 13.35
CA ARG A 114 -17.49 -21.62 14.06
C ARG A 114 -16.57 -22.43 13.13
N GLY A 115 -15.31 -22.04 13.03
CA GLY A 115 -14.33 -22.63 12.10
C GLY A 115 -14.19 -21.86 10.76
N ASP A 116 -15.05 -20.86 10.49
CA ASP A 116 -14.81 -19.95 9.38
C ASP A 116 -13.64 -19.02 9.68
N ILE A 117 -12.85 -18.71 8.66
CA ILE A 117 -11.74 -17.76 8.74
C ILE A 117 -12.23 -16.33 8.55
N ILE A 118 -11.73 -15.41 9.36
CA ILE A 118 -11.91 -13.97 9.15
C ILE A 118 -10.73 -13.48 8.32
N LYS A 119 -11.03 -12.94 7.13
CA LYS A 119 -10.00 -12.44 6.20
C LYS A 119 -9.93 -10.93 6.19
N ILE A 120 -8.73 -10.41 6.42
CA ILE A 120 -8.45 -8.97 6.43
C ILE A 120 -7.41 -8.66 5.35
N TRP A 121 -7.66 -7.64 4.56
CA TRP A 121 -6.73 -7.16 3.54
C TRP A 121 -6.31 -5.72 3.82
N SER A 122 -5.01 -5.48 3.90
CA SER A 122 -4.42 -4.14 3.98
C SER A 122 -3.75 -3.83 2.64
N ILE A 123 -4.19 -2.77 1.98
CA ILE A 123 -3.67 -2.31 0.68
C ILE A 123 -3.80 -0.77 0.59
N PRO A 124 -2.70 -0.02 0.42
CA PRO A 124 -1.33 -0.48 0.25
C PRO A 124 -0.67 -0.91 1.56
N SER A 125 0.23 -1.88 1.48
CA SER A 125 1.05 -2.33 2.61
C SER A 125 2.05 -1.28 3.08
N SER A 126 2.60 -0.54 2.13
CA SER A 126 3.81 0.25 2.37
C SER A 126 4.90 -0.61 3.05
N THR A 127 5.56 -0.11 4.09
CA THR A 127 6.59 -0.83 4.84
C THR A 127 6.05 -1.70 5.99
N GLY A 128 4.73 -1.96 6.00
CA GLY A 128 4.12 -2.99 6.86
C GLY A 128 3.56 -2.49 8.19
N GLU A 129 3.64 -1.20 8.51
CA GLU A 129 3.15 -0.66 9.78
C GLU A 129 1.64 -0.84 9.95
N GLU A 130 0.85 -0.72 8.87
CA GLU A 130 -0.60 -0.92 8.96
C GLU A 130 -0.98 -2.39 9.23
N PRO A 131 -0.54 -3.39 8.44
CA PRO A 131 -0.93 -4.78 8.70
C PRO A 131 -0.43 -5.29 10.06
N TYR A 132 0.76 -4.88 10.50
CA TYR A 132 1.22 -5.21 11.83
C TYR A 132 0.46 -4.47 12.93
N SER A 133 0.02 -3.24 12.68
CA SER A 133 -0.90 -2.55 13.60
C SER A 133 -2.22 -3.28 13.74
N ILE A 134 -2.77 -3.82 12.65
CA ILE A 134 -3.96 -4.66 12.66
C ILE A 134 -3.73 -5.89 13.55
N ALA A 135 -2.62 -6.62 13.32
CA ALA A 135 -2.29 -7.82 14.09
C ALA A 135 -2.12 -7.53 15.59
N ILE A 136 -1.34 -6.49 15.94
CA ILE A 136 -1.17 -6.06 17.33
C ILE A 136 -2.51 -5.68 17.95
N TYR A 137 -3.34 -4.92 17.22
CA TYR A 137 -4.61 -4.44 17.72
C TYR A 137 -5.60 -5.57 18.01
N LEU A 138 -5.60 -6.60 17.17
CA LEU A 138 -6.36 -7.83 17.38
C LEU A 138 -5.92 -8.58 18.64
N LEU A 139 -4.61 -8.77 18.81
CA LEU A 139 -4.04 -9.49 19.95
C LEU A 139 -4.24 -8.75 21.28
N GLU A 140 -4.23 -7.43 21.29
CA GLU A 140 -4.32 -6.64 22.51
C GLU A 140 -5.76 -6.27 22.91
N TYR A 141 -6.64 -6.06 21.93
CA TYR A 141 -7.92 -5.41 22.20
C TYR A 141 -9.14 -6.21 21.73
N TRP A 142 -8.99 -7.29 20.97
CA TRP A 142 -10.13 -8.10 20.58
C TRP A 142 -10.33 -9.32 21.51
N LYS A 143 -11.41 -9.31 22.28
CA LYS A 143 -11.66 -10.33 23.32
C LYS A 143 -11.90 -11.74 22.79
N ASP A 144 -12.28 -11.87 21.53
CA ASP A 144 -12.62 -13.16 20.91
C ASP A 144 -11.49 -13.69 20.01
N ILE A 145 -10.26 -13.15 20.12
CA ILE A 145 -9.13 -13.51 19.27
C ILE A 145 -8.85 -15.03 19.28
N ASP A 146 -8.94 -15.67 20.45
CA ASP A 146 -8.69 -17.11 20.61
C ASP A 146 -9.83 -18.01 20.07
N LYS A 147 -10.95 -17.41 19.61
CA LYS A 147 -12.11 -18.15 19.11
C LYS A 147 -12.17 -18.24 17.60
N TRP A 148 -11.34 -17.45 16.91
CA TRP A 148 -11.41 -17.28 15.47
C TRP A 148 -10.05 -17.39 14.80
N ASP A 149 -10.01 -18.08 13.66
CA ASP A 149 -8.86 -18.04 12.78
C ASP A 149 -8.90 -16.74 11.96
N ILE A 150 -7.77 -16.05 11.90
CA ILE A 150 -7.63 -14.77 11.17
C ILE A 150 -6.52 -14.90 10.15
N GLU A 151 -6.82 -14.51 8.93
CA GLU A 151 -5.86 -14.38 7.83
C GLU A 151 -5.69 -12.90 7.49
N ILE A 152 -4.45 -12.41 7.59
CA ILE A 152 -4.09 -11.04 7.21
C ILE A 152 -3.22 -11.09 5.97
N ILE A 153 -3.75 -10.57 4.85
CA ILE A 153 -2.99 -10.35 3.63
C ILE A 153 -2.69 -8.87 3.52
N SER A 154 -1.46 -8.55 3.14
CA SER A 154 -1.08 -7.17 2.87
C SER A 154 -0.38 -7.04 1.52
N SER A 155 -0.81 -6.05 0.73
CA SER A 155 -0.35 -5.94 -0.66
C SER A 155 0.12 -4.53 -0.99
N ASP A 156 1.11 -4.48 -1.86
CA ASP A 156 1.61 -3.22 -2.42
C ASP A 156 2.07 -3.42 -3.86
N ILE A 157 2.12 -2.36 -4.64
CA ILE A 157 2.74 -2.35 -5.96
C ILE A 157 4.27 -2.20 -5.86
N ASP A 158 4.77 -1.64 -4.75
CA ASP A 158 6.18 -1.43 -4.45
C ASP A 158 6.80 -2.67 -3.78
N THR A 159 7.62 -3.39 -4.53
CA THR A 159 8.29 -4.60 -4.03
C THR A 159 9.37 -4.31 -3.01
N ASN A 160 10.01 -3.13 -3.04
CA ASN A 160 11.01 -2.75 -2.03
C ASN A 160 10.34 -2.46 -0.69
N ALA A 161 9.15 -1.84 -0.72
CA ALA A 161 8.34 -1.62 0.48
C ALA A 161 7.94 -2.96 1.12
N LEU A 162 7.47 -3.92 0.31
CA LEU A 162 7.13 -5.27 0.78
C LEU A 162 8.32 -6.02 1.39
N GLU A 163 9.50 -5.92 0.77
CA GLU A 163 10.71 -6.54 1.34
C GLU A 163 11.13 -5.89 2.69
N ASN A 164 10.94 -4.58 2.83
CA ASN A 164 11.17 -3.91 4.11
C ASN A 164 10.12 -4.30 5.16
N ALA A 165 8.86 -4.45 4.77
CA ALA A 165 7.80 -4.95 5.63
C ALA A 165 8.14 -6.35 6.18
N LYS A 166 8.59 -7.27 5.32
CA LYS A 166 9.02 -8.63 5.72
C LYS A 166 10.21 -8.62 6.68
N LYS A 167 11.17 -7.69 6.51
CA LYS A 167 12.29 -7.51 7.46
C LYS A 167 11.80 -7.04 8.82
N GLY A 168 10.74 -6.25 8.86
CA GLY A 168 10.12 -5.74 10.08
C GLY A 168 11.05 -4.87 10.92
N ILE A 169 11.90 -4.04 10.29
CA ILE A 169 12.83 -3.12 10.95
C ILE A 169 12.34 -1.70 10.76
N TYR A 170 12.11 -0.99 11.86
CA TYR A 170 11.45 0.29 11.89
C TYR A 170 12.27 1.33 12.66
N SER A 171 12.21 2.59 12.22
CA SER A 171 12.81 3.71 12.94
C SER A 171 11.99 4.10 14.15
N GLU A 172 12.59 4.82 15.08
CA GLU A 172 11.92 5.42 16.24
C GLU A 172 10.70 6.28 15.82
N ARG A 173 10.81 7.02 14.72
CA ARG A 173 9.69 7.80 14.16
C ARG A 173 8.50 6.92 13.80
N SER A 174 8.73 5.72 13.27
CA SER A 174 7.66 4.81 12.86
C SER A 174 6.87 4.26 14.06
N VAL A 175 7.53 4.03 15.19
CA VAL A 175 6.94 3.44 16.41
C VAL A 175 6.53 4.47 17.47
N GLN A 176 6.78 5.77 17.26
CA GLN A 176 6.61 6.83 18.27
C GLN A 176 5.19 6.93 18.84
N ASN A 177 4.17 6.53 18.09
CA ASN A 177 2.77 6.59 18.52
C ASN A 177 2.32 5.34 19.28
N LEU A 178 3.17 4.31 19.36
CA LEU A 178 2.85 3.09 20.11
C LEU A 178 3.01 3.31 21.61
N PRO A 179 2.11 2.76 22.45
CA PRO A 179 2.32 2.66 23.88
C PRO A 179 3.64 1.93 24.20
N LYS A 180 4.34 2.37 25.23
CA LYS A 180 5.60 1.76 25.67
C LYS A 180 5.45 0.25 25.95
N SER A 181 4.33 -0.19 26.51
CA SER A 181 4.02 -1.59 26.76
C SER A 181 3.98 -2.42 25.46
N ILE A 182 3.41 -1.86 24.39
CA ILE A 182 3.37 -2.49 23.06
C ILE A 182 4.78 -2.61 22.49
N ILE A 183 5.59 -1.55 22.57
CA ILE A 183 6.98 -1.58 22.09
C ILE A 183 7.77 -2.66 22.86
N GLN A 184 7.65 -2.69 24.18
CA GLN A 184 8.37 -3.70 25.02
C GLN A 184 7.93 -5.12 24.72
N LYS A 185 6.66 -5.34 24.37
CA LYS A 185 6.10 -6.68 24.12
C LYS A 185 6.43 -7.20 22.73
N TYR A 186 6.36 -6.34 21.71
CA TYR A 186 6.42 -6.78 20.32
C TYR A 186 7.67 -6.35 19.55
N PHE A 187 8.52 -5.52 20.13
CA PHE A 187 9.69 -5.01 19.42
C PHE A 187 10.97 -5.23 20.22
N ARG A 188 12.02 -5.60 19.53
CA ARG A 188 13.39 -5.63 20.02
C ARG A 188 14.14 -4.39 19.55
N TYR A 189 14.75 -3.64 20.46
CA TYR A 189 15.63 -2.53 20.11
C TYR A 189 16.94 -3.06 19.51
N LEU A 190 17.32 -2.53 18.34
CA LEU A 190 18.53 -2.93 17.62
C LEU A 190 19.70 -1.96 17.79
N GLY A 191 19.50 -0.83 18.48
CA GLY A 191 20.45 0.28 18.53
C GLY A 191 20.16 1.35 17.47
N ASN A 192 20.79 2.53 17.63
CA ASN A 192 20.72 3.65 16.69
C ASN A 192 19.29 4.11 16.31
N GLY A 193 18.32 3.96 17.23
CA GLY A 193 16.93 4.34 16.98
C GLY A 193 16.14 3.38 16.09
N TYR A 194 16.59 2.12 15.94
CA TYR A 194 15.88 1.09 15.19
C TYR A 194 15.31 0.00 16.08
N TYR A 195 14.15 -0.49 15.70
CA TYR A 195 13.38 -1.53 16.37
C TYR A 195 13.02 -2.62 15.38
N GLN A 196 13.08 -3.88 15.79
CA GLN A 196 12.60 -5.00 14.99
C GLN A 196 11.38 -5.62 15.65
N ILE A 197 10.30 -5.74 14.86
CA ILE A 197 9.09 -6.43 15.31
C ILE A 197 9.37 -7.93 15.50
N CYS A 198 8.72 -8.58 16.46
CA CYS A 198 8.93 -10.00 16.76
C CYS A 198 8.59 -10.91 15.57
N GLU A 199 9.15 -12.11 15.59
CA GLU A 199 9.02 -13.06 14.48
C GLU A 199 7.60 -13.57 14.32
N GLU A 200 6.89 -13.79 15.40
CA GLU A 200 5.50 -14.23 15.40
C GLU A 200 4.61 -13.28 14.62
N LEU A 201 4.76 -11.96 14.82
CA LEU A 201 4.01 -10.96 14.05
C LEU A 201 4.49 -10.89 12.59
N ARG A 202 5.79 -11.04 12.32
CA ARG A 202 6.27 -11.07 10.93
C ARG A 202 5.67 -12.24 10.15
N ASN A 203 5.47 -13.38 10.80
CA ASN A 203 4.90 -14.57 10.20
C ASN A 203 3.36 -14.57 10.16
N SER A 204 2.70 -13.63 10.84
CA SER A 204 1.23 -13.54 10.87
C SER A 204 0.63 -12.78 9.69
N VAL A 205 1.45 -12.18 8.83
CA VAL A 205 1.00 -11.39 7.66
C VAL A 205 1.59 -11.95 6.38
N GLU A 206 0.74 -12.24 5.42
CA GLU A 206 1.15 -12.60 4.06
C GLU A 206 1.34 -11.33 3.22
N PHE A 207 2.57 -11.10 2.71
CA PHE A 207 2.90 -9.96 1.86
C PHE A 207 2.92 -10.34 0.39
N THR A 208 2.12 -9.66 -0.42
CA THR A 208 1.95 -9.95 -1.84
C THR A 208 2.07 -8.68 -2.70
N ARG A 209 2.63 -8.83 -3.91
CA ARG A 209 2.67 -7.74 -4.87
C ARG A 209 1.35 -7.68 -5.64
N VAL A 210 0.67 -6.52 -5.63
CA VAL A 210 -0.60 -6.30 -6.34
C VAL A 210 -0.65 -4.89 -6.90
N ASN A 211 -1.03 -4.78 -8.16
CA ASN A 211 -1.53 -3.53 -8.73
C ASN A 211 -3.07 -3.53 -8.64
N ILE A 212 -3.62 -2.68 -7.79
CA ILE A 212 -5.05 -2.67 -7.49
C ILE A 212 -5.94 -2.28 -8.68
N VAL A 213 -5.40 -1.58 -9.68
CA VAL A 213 -6.14 -1.24 -10.90
C VAL A 213 -6.06 -2.33 -11.97
N ASP A 214 -5.25 -3.37 -11.78
CA ASP A 214 -5.22 -4.53 -12.66
C ASP A 214 -6.20 -5.61 -12.18
N THR A 215 -7.33 -5.72 -12.88
CA THR A 215 -8.37 -6.71 -12.56
C THR A 215 -7.85 -8.15 -12.65
N ASN A 216 -6.85 -8.45 -13.50
CA ASN A 216 -6.26 -9.78 -13.56
C ASN A 216 -5.46 -10.15 -12.33
N GLU A 217 -4.82 -9.16 -11.70
CA GLU A 217 -4.09 -9.38 -10.46
C GLU A 217 -5.04 -9.49 -9.27
N THR A 218 -6.12 -8.72 -9.24
CA THR A 218 -7.06 -8.67 -8.10
C THR A 218 -8.06 -9.83 -8.09
N LYS A 219 -8.45 -10.37 -9.23
CA LYS A 219 -9.47 -11.43 -9.33
C LYS A 219 -9.15 -12.74 -8.57
N ARG A 220 -7.88 -12.97 -8.21
CA ARG A 220 -7.47 -14.13 -7.40
C ARG A 220 -7.74 -13.95 -5.90
N TYR A 221 -7.98 -12.72 -5.46
CA TYR A 221 -8.29 -12.39 -4.08
C TYR A 221 -9.79 -12.43 -3.87
N ARG A 222 -10.27 -13.18 -2.87
CA ARG A 222 -11.70 -13.35 -2.59
C ARG A 222 -11.96 -13.59 -1.11
N GLY A 223 -13.15 -13.22 -0.70
CA GLY A 223 -13.69 -13.59 0.60
C GLY A 223 -13.21 -12.71 1.76
N PHE A 224 -12.81 -11.46 1.49
CA PHE A 224 -12.40 -10.55 2.55
C PHE A 224 -13.59 -9.98 3.31
N ASP A 225 -13.51 -10.04 4.63
CA ASP A 225 -14.49 -9.47 5.55
C ASP A 225 -14.18 -8.02 5.89
N ILE A 226 -12.88 -7.65 5.91
CA ILE A 226 -12.44 -6.27 6.13
C ILE A 226 -11.32 -5.95 5.12
N VAL A 227 -11.44 -4.80 4.47
CA VAL A 227 -10.41 -4.22 3.61
C VAL A 227 -10.00 -2.87 4.19
N PHE A 228 -8.71 -2.69 4.44
CA PHE A 228 -8.10 -1.39 4.72
C PHE A 228 -7.49 -0.89 3.41
N CYS A 229 -8.13 0.12 2.78
CA CYS A 229 -7.61 0.80 1.60
C CYS A 229 -7.43 2.28 1.93
N ARG A 230 -6.31 2.58 2.61
CA ARG A 230 -6.10 3.90 3.22
C ARG A 230 -4.94 4.63 2.57
N ASN A 231 -5.17 5.91 2.26
CA ASN A 231 -4.16 6.81 1.69
C ASN A 231 -3.58 6.32 0.36
N LEU A 232 -4.36 5.59 -0.43
CA LEU A 232 -4.00 5.08 -1.76
C LEU A 232 -4.74 5.82 -2.87
N LEU A 233 -6.05 6.00 -2.72
CA LEU A 233 -6.91 6.56 -3.77
C LEU A 233 -6.59 8.02 -4.08
N ILE A 234 -5.88 8.71 -3.19
CA ILE A 234 -5.39 10.08 -3.41
C ILE A 234 -4.38 10.18 -4.57
N TYR A 235 -3.73 9.08 -4.96
CA TYR A 235 -2.77 9.03 -6.07
C TYR A 235 -3.41 8.71 -7.42
N PHE A 236 -4.71 8.45 -7.45
CA PHE A 236 -5.46 8.04 -8.62
C PHE A 236 -6.36 9.18 -9.13
N ASP A 237 -6.62 9.19 -10.42
CA ASP A 237 -7.71 9.97 -11.01
C ASP A 237 -9.06 9.27 -10.79
N ASP A 238 -10.14 9.90 -11.25
CA ASP A 238 -11.49 9.38 -11.02
C ASP A 238 -11.71 8.02 -11.70
N LEU A 239 -11.09 7.79 -12.87
CA LEU A 239 -11.19 6.51 -13.58
C LEU A 239 -10.47 5.40 -12.81
N SER A 240 -9.21 5.62 -12.44
CA SER A 240 -8.42 4.65 -11.69
C SER A 240 -8.99 4.40 -10.29
N ARG A 241 -9.55 5.43 -9.62
CA ARG A 241 -10.27 5.28 -8.35
C ARG A 241 -11.46 4.35 -8.49
N LYS A 242 -12.27 4.56 -9.53
CA LYS A 242 -13.43 3.72 -9.80
C LYS A 242 -13.02 2.26 -10.04
N ILE A 243 -12.04 2.02 -10.90
CA ILE A 243 -11.53 0.68 -11.19
C ILE A 243 -11.00 0.00 -9.90
N ALA A 244 -10.19 0.71 -9.11
CA ALA A 244 -9.65 0.19 -7.84
C ALA A 244 -10.78 -0.19 -6.87
N VAL A 245 -11.79 0.66 -6.72
CA VAL A 245 -12.92 0.43 -5.83
C VAL A 245 -13.80 -0.73 -6.29
N GLU A 246 -14.05 -0.86 -7.59
CA GLU A 246 -14.78 -2.00 -8.17
C GLU A 246 -14.00 -3.31 -7.97
N ASN A 247 -12.69 -3.30 -8.22
CA ASN A 247 -11.83 -4.45 -7.96
C ASN A 247 -11.87 -4.87 -6.47
N LEU A 248 -11.80 -3.91 -5.55
CA LEU A 248 -11.91 -4.19 -4.11
C LEU A 248 -13.30 -4.76 -3.75
N TYR A 249 -14.36 -4.18 -4.29
CA TYR A 249 -15.72 -4.67 -4.09
C TYR A 249 -15.86 -6.15 -4.46
N ASP A 250 -15.29 -6.56 -5.59
CA ASP A 250 -15.36 -7.94 -6.07
C ASP A 250 -14.60 -8.93 -5.17
N THR A 251 -13.58 -8.46 -4.43
CA THR A 251 -12.81 -9.32 -3.52
C THR A 251 -13.51 -9.58 -2.19
N MET A 252 -14.49 -8.75 -1.82
CA MET A 252 -15.10 -8.76 -0.50
C MET A 252 -16.29 -9.69 -0.40
N ASN A 253 -16.51 -10.23 0.79
CA ASN A 253 -17.74 -10.90 1.16
C ASN A 253 -18.95 -9.92 1.21
N PRO A 254 -20.19 -10.36 0.90
CA PRO A 254 -21.38 -9.60 1.24
C PRO A 254 -21.37 -9.22 2.74
N GLY A 255 -21.70 -7.98 3.06
CA GLY A 255 -21.64 -7.44 4.41
C GLY A 255 -20.22 -7.12 4.92
N GLY A 256 -19.17 -7.31 4.11
CA GLY A 256 -17.80 -6.92 4.45
C GLY A 256 -17.61 -5.41 4.49
N PHE A 257 -16.60 -4.95 5.21
CA PHE A 257 -16.32 -3.54 5.44
C PHE A 257 -15.05 -3.08 4.73
N ILE A 258 -15.10 -1.89 4.12
CA ILE A 258 -13.90 -1.19 3.61
C ILE A 258 -13.66 0.10 4.40
N CYS A 259 -12.41 0.30 4.80
CA CYS A 259 -11.92 1.46 5.55
C CYS A 259 -11.05 2.31 4.61
N LEU A 260 -11.34 3.59 4.53
CA LEU A 260 -10.57 4.57 3.77
C LEU A 260 -9.78 5.49 4.70
N GLY A 261 -8.76 6.14 4.18
CA GLY A 261 -8.02 7.18 4.90
C GLY A 261 -8.86 8.43 5.16
N HIS A 262 -8.43 9.24 6.11
CA HIS A 262 -9.16 10.43 6.57
C HIS A 262 -9.57 11.41 5.45
N SER A 263 -8.72 11.58 4.44
CA SER A 263 -8.97 12.49 3.31
C SER A 263 -9.73 11.87 2.14
N GLU A 264 -10.11 10.60 2.25
CA GLU A 264 -10.74 9.83 1.17
C GLU A 264 -12.24 9.61 1.46
N SER A 265 -13.07 9.63 0.42
CA SER A 265 -14.51 9.43 0.55
C SER A 265 -15.07 8.60 -0.60
N MET A 266 -15.69 7.48 -0.27
CA MET A 266 -16.33 6.57 -1.23
C MET A 266 -17.51 7.22 -1.96
N SER A 267 -18.26 8.12 -1.31
CA SER A 267 -19.45 8.76 -1.89
C SER A 267 -19.16 9.58 -3.16
N ARG A 268 -17.90 10.00 -3.35
CA ARG A 268 -17.43 10.69 -4.55
C ARG A 268 -16.89 9.75 -5.63
N ILE A 269 -16.72 8.46 -5.31
CA ILE A 269 -16.07 7.47 -6.18
C ILE A 269 -17.09 6.51 -6.76
N SER A 270 -17.91 5.88 -5.91
CA SER A 270 -18.86 4.87 -6.33
C SER A 270 -20.00 4.70 -5.32
N PRO A 271 -21.27 4.54 -5.77
CA PRO A 271 -22.41 4.31 -4.90
C PRO A 271 -22.62 2.84 -4.50
N ILE A 272 -21.70 1.92 -4.88
CA ILE A 272 -21.89 0.48 -4.69
C ILE A 272 -21.77 0.03 -3.23
N PHE A 273 -21.21 0.87 -2.36
CA PHE A 273 -21.10 0.62 -0.93
C PHE A 273 -22.12 1.41 -0.13
N LYS A 274 -22.65 0.80 0.93
CA LYS A 274 -23.46 1.50 1.94
C LYS A 274 -22.55 2.22 2.94
N VAL A 275 -22.83 3.49 3.24
CA VAL A 275 -22.14 4.24 4.29
C VAL A 275 -22.56 3.73 5.66
N ARG A 276 -21.62 3.41 6.52
CA ARG A 276 -21.84 3.02 7.91
C ARG A 276 -21.15 4.04 8.82
N LYS A 277 -21.92 4.67 9.70
CA LYS A 277 -21.43 5.64 10.67
C LYS A 277 -21.39 4.99 12.05
N PHE A 278 -20.20 4.83 12.59
CA PHE A 278 -19.96 4.40 13.95
C PHE A 278 -19.43 5.58 14.78
N PRO A 279 -19.50 5.51 16.12
CA PRO A 279 -18.95 6.58 16.98
C PRO A 279 -17.47 6.85 16.69
N GLU A 280 -16.71 5.81 16.38
CA GLU A 280 -15.26 5.88 16.13
C GLU A 280 -14.94 6.33 14.71
N ALA A 281 -15.66 5.87 13.69
CA ALA A 281 -15.32 6.07 12.28
C ALA A 281 -16.49 5.98 11.31
N ILE A 282 -16.34 6.64 10.17
CA ILE A 282 -17.16 6.37 8.99
C ILE A 282 -16.44 5.29 8.17
N VAL A 283 -17.16 4.21 7.86
CA VAL A 283 -16.67 3.12 7.02
C VAL A 283 -17.73 2.80 5.96
N TYR A 284 -17.37 1.94 5.02
CA TYR A 284 -18.26 1.58 3.95
C TYR A 284 -18.48 0.07 3.95
N GLN A 285 -19.68 -0.38 3.66
CA GLN A 285 -20.06 -1.78 3.73
C GLN A 285 -20.57 -2.27 2.38
N LYS A 286 -20.08 -3.42 1.93
CA LYS A 286 -20.67 -4.12 0.79
C LYS A 286 -22.09 -4.58 1.19
N PRO A 287 -23.14 -4.29 0.41
CA PRO A 287 -24.49 -4.74 0.71
C PRO A 287 -24.56 -6.26 0.92
N LEU A 288 -25.48 -6.70 1.77
CA LEU A 288 -25.87 -8.11 1.86
C LEU A 288 -26.62 -8.52 0.59
N GLU A 289 -26.66 -9.81 0.27
CA GLU A 289 -27.36 -10.32 -0.91
C GLU A 289 -28.87 -10.06 -0.85
N GLU A 290 -29.44 -10.05 0.35
CA GLU A 290 -30.88 -9.73 0.61
C GLU A 290 -31.20 -8.24 0.42
N ASP A 291 -30.21 -7.39 0.31
CA ASP A 291 -30.34 -5.94 0.13
C ASP A 291 -30.33 -5.50 -1.37
N LYS A 292 -30.28 -6.46 -2.29
CA LYS A 292 -30.36 -6.26 -3.74
C LYS A 292 -31.77 -6.59 -4.23
#